data_0be40d9bd52c2d2d39282ce8db582a02
#
_entry.id   0be40d9bd52c2d2d39282ce8db582a02
#
_cell.length_a   1.000
_cell.length_b   1.000
_cell.length_c   1.000
_cell.angle_alpha   90.00
_cell.angle_beta   90.00
_cell.angle_gamma   90.00
#
_symmetry.space_group_name_H-M   'P 1'
#
loop_
_entity.id
_entity.type
_entity.pdbx_description
1 polymer ?
#
loop_
_entity_poly.entity_id
_entity_poly.type
_entity_poly.pdbx_seq_one_letter_code
_entity_poly.pdbx_strand_id
1 'polypeptide(L)'
;MSKIRVGFICGKDTDFVEHPGKGPRYSDIGDSSFLKDMPNKWRVDPKSREYLVNCLPGTRGQAHCDVALAWYIQKCNKDIEADIITPEEITLERLERNDVNFTLGYNAVSVLIEGDHATNAKKMKAFKKAKNLFPTWPQEEFIMQKSRYMKACMDAGVPMAPTIFAMKNHRSPAQLLQQIKARGWKAFVMKQSESGFCLGFKKLTVEQCEQDPSILSSYFSDYATCSEYIVQEAIEGFTRNWETRCFWWKGKFLYAIANMAAVSSKDGKECIITGDDIPKEFLENAKKIGRAALQALPKMTLPNGKTIDHILLRTDVGCCDSELHDNTFNWNPNKKTFFLNEIEPSSTTYFMRWLKFDCLPLYGKLYAKSARDIYRKMCECGKPTKRSAAGRTKITSVQNKTLKVGPKRLAQMMKVAKSGQKR
;
A
#
# COMPACT_ATOMS: atom_id res chain seq x y z
N MET A 1 -3.12 -36.06 -1.04
CA MET A 1 -3.43 -34.83 -1.80
C MET A 1 -2.13 -34.08 -2.02
N SER A 2 -1.89 -33.56 -3.23
CA SER A 2 -0.78 -32.64 -3.48
C SER A 2 -0.95 -31.40 -2.65
N LYS A 3 0.17 -30.85 -2.12
CA LYS A 3 0.15 -29.59 -1.40
C LYS A 3 -0.10 -28.43 -2.37
N ILE A 4 -0.76 -27.37 -1.87
CA ILE A 4 -0.90 -26.11 -2.59
C ILE A 4 0.44 -25.36 -2.45
N ARG A 5 1.08 -25.02 -3.55
CA ARG A 5 2.30 -24.22 -3.54
C ARG A 5 1.95 -22.74 -3.50
N VAL A 6 2.38 -22.06 -2.45
CA VAL A 6 2.07 -20.64 -2.22
C VAL A 6 3.35 -19.83 -2.16
N GLY A 7 3.55 -18.96 -3.15
CA GLY A 7 4.65 -18.00 -3.17
C GLY A 7 4.34 -16.78 -2.29
N PHE A 8 5.31 -16.35 -1.51
CA PHE A 8 5.27 -15.12 -0.71
C PHE A 8 6.41 -14.22 -1.14
N ILE A 9 6.08 -13.09 -1.73
CA ILE A 9 7.06 -12.08 -2.16
C ILE A 9 7.34 -11.18 -0.97
N CYS A 10 8.51 -11.38 -0.39
CA CYS A 10 8.94 -10.77 0.85
C CYS A 10 9.85 -9.57 0.61
N GLY A 11 9.68 -8.50 1.38
CA GLY A 11 10.52 -7.30 1.32
C GLY A 11 11.73 -7.39 2.25
N LYS A 12 12.67 -6.46 2.05
CA LYS A 12 13.83 -6.25 2.94
C LYS A 12 13.61 -5.11 3.94
N ASP A 13 12.59 -4.29 3.72
CA ASP A 13 12.31 -3.09 4.51
C ASP A 13 11.16 -3.27 5.51
N THR A 14 10.70 -4.50 5.70
CA THR A 14 9.67 -4.81 6.70
C THR A 14 10.25 -4.85 8.11
N ASP A 15 9.40 -4.66 9.10
CA ASP A 15 9.80 -4.79 10.51
C ASP A 15 10.42 -6.16 10.79
N PHE A 16 11.35 -6.21 11.74
CA PHE A 16 11.95 -7.46 12.16
C PHE A 16 11.14 -8.12 13.26
N VAL A 17 11.09 -9.44 13.21
CA VAL A 17 10.69 -10.29 14.32
C VAL A 17 11.94 -10.74 15.04
N GLU A 18 12.19 -10.20 16.23
CA GLU A 18 13.33 -10.59 17.04
C GLU A 18 13.05 -11.87 17.84
N HIS A 19 14.06 -12.69 17.98
CA HIS A 19 14.06 -13.77 18.95
C HIS A 19 14.08 -13.14 20.38
N PRO A 20 13.34 -13.68 21.37
CA PRO A 20 13.20 -13.07 22.69
C PRO A 20 14.54 -12.68 23.30
N GLY A 21 14.70 -11.40 23.61
CA GLY A 21 15.87 -10.87 24.29
C GLY A 21 16.15 -9.39 24.16
N LYS A 22 15.96 -8.77 23.02
CA LYS A 22 16.22 -7.31 22.85
C LYS A 22 15.52 -6.79 21.60
N GLY A 23 14.49 -6.02 21.77
CA GLY A 23 13.73 -5.35 20.69
C GLY A 23 12.24 -5.39 20.91
N PRO A 24 11.42 -4.91 19.98
CA PRO A 24 9.98 -5.08 20.08
C PRO A 24 9.72 -6.59 20.16
N ARG A 25 9.29 -7.00 21.34
CA ARG A 25 9.33 -8.39 21.75
C ARG A 25 8.26 -9.15 21.00
N TYR A 26 8.66 -10.00 20.08
CA TYR A 26 7.73 -11.00 19.57
C TYR A 26 7.17 -11.87 20.70
N SER A 27 7.92 -12.01 21.82
CA SER A 27 7.44 -12.63 23.07
C SER A 27 6.24 -11.92 23.68
N ASP A 28 6.04 -10.63 23.43
CA ASP A 28 4.88 -9.89 23.91
C ASP A 28 3.63 -10.10 23.03
N ILE A 29 3.80 -10.72 21.88
CA ILE A 29 2.76 -10.95 20.84
C ILE A 29 2.51 -12.43 20.57
N GLY A 30 3.19 -13.37 21.21
CA GLY A 30 2.88 -14.79 21.10
C GLY A 30 4.05 -15.77 21.05
N ASP A 31 3.76 -17.02 20.72
CA ASP A 31 4.73 -18.10 20.65
C ASP A 31 5.63 -17.98 19.42
N SER A 32 6.88 -17.61 19.63
CA SER A 32 7.93 -17.54 18.58
C SER A 32 8.69 -18.86 18.38
N SER A 33 8.25 -19.94 19.02
CA SER A 33 8.93 -21.25 18.93
C SER A 33 9.09 -21.76 17.50
N PHE A 34 8.17 -21.40 16.60
CA PHE A 34 8.23 -21.75 15.18
C PHE A 34 9.44 -21.17 14.46
N LEU A 35 10.07 -20.10 14.98
CA LEU A 35 11.27 -19.52 14.40
C LEU A 35 12.54 -20.34 14.67
N LYS A 36 12.54 -21.21 15.69
CA LYS A 36 13.71 -22.03 16.06
C LYS A 36 14.18 -22.89 14.89
N ASP A 37 13.25 -23.44 14.12
CA ASP A 37 13.52 -24.34 13.00
C ASP A 37 13.60 -23.61 11.66
N MET A 38 13.56 -22.27 11.65
CA MET A 38 13.66 -21.52 10.40
C MET A 38 15.07 -21.65 9.82
N PRO A 39 15.20 -21.99 8.54
CA PRO A 39 16.51 -22.08 7.90
C PRO A 39 17.31 -20.78 8.00
N ASN A 40 18.62 -20.88 8.22
CA ASN A 40 19.49 -19.71 8.38
C ASN A 40 19.46 -18.76 7.17
N LYS A 41 19.26 -19.29 5.96
CA LYS A 41 19.14 -18.47 4.74
C LYS A 41 17.99 -17.45 4.77
N TRP A 42 17.02 -17.61 5.65
CA TRP A 42 15.90 -16.68 5.85
C TRP A 42 16.08 -15.74 7.02
N ARG A 43 17.20 -15.87 7.73
CA ARG A 43 17.56 -14.96 8.82
C ARG A 43 18.35 -13.78 8.28
N VAL A 44 18.26 -12.66 8.94
CA VAL A 44 18.94 -11.42 8.55
C VAL A 44 19.85 -10.93 9.65
N ASP A 45 20.91 -10.27 9.27
CA ASP A 45 21.71 -9.47 10.19
C ASP A 45 20.93 -8.20 10.57
N PRO A 46 20.70 -7.96 11.88
CA PRO A 46 19.97 -6.78 12.32
C PRO A 46 20.60 -5.43 11.93
N LYS A 47 21.91 -5.43 11.69
CA LYS A 47 22.66 -4.21 11.35
C LYS A 47 22.64 -3.92 9.84
N SER A 48 22.96 -4.91 9.02
CA SER A 48 23.03 -4.75 7.56
C SER A 48 21.69 -4.95 6.86
N ARG A 49 20.73 -5.60 7.51
CA ARG A 49 19.44 -6.07 6.94
C ARG A 49 19.60 -7.08 5.79
N GLU A 50 20.81 -7.61 5.60
CA GLU A 50 21.08 -8.63 4.58
C GLU A 50 20.78 -10.03 5.09
N TYR A 51 20.35 -10.92 4.20
CA TYR A 51 20.12 -12.32 4.53
C TYR A 51 21.41 -13.01 4.92
N LEU A 52 21.37 -13.78 6.00
CA LEU A 52 22.52 -14.54 6.53
C LEU A 52 22.68 -15.83 5.71
N VAL A 53 23.32 -15.76 4.55
CA VAL A 53 23.47 -16.89 3.62
C VAL A 53 24.34 -18.01 4.21
N ASN A 54 25.29 -17.70 5.10
CA ASN A 54 26.32 -18.61 5.59
C ASN A 54 26.48 -18.66 7.12
N CYS A 55 25.39 -18.50 7.89
CA CYS A 55 25.53 -18.54 9.34
C CYS A 55 25.62 -19.93 9.92
N LEU A 56 26.43 -20.05 10.96
CA LEU A 56 26.56 -21.28 11.74
C LEU A 56 25.23 -21.71 12.35
N PRO A 57 24.96 -23.02 12.48
CA PRO A 57 23.78 -23.51 13.17
C PRO A 57 23.68 -22.91 14.58
N GLY A 58 22.51 -22.43 14.96
CA GLY A 58 22.27 -21.81 16.27
C GLY A 58 22.51 -20.30 16.36
N THR A 59 22.93 -19.65 15.28
CA THR A 59 23.03 -18.18 15.25
C THR A 59 21.63 -17.57 15.46
N ARG A 60 21.50 -16.74 16.49
CA ARG A 60 20.26 -16.00 16.78
C ARG A 60 20.12 -14.86 15.77
N GLY A 61 19.51 -15.14 14.63
CA GLY A 61 19.19 -14.12 13.63
C GLY A 61 17.77 -13.62 13.80
N GLN A 62 17.55 -12.41 13.34
CA GLN A 62 16.21 -11.85 13.17
C GLN A 62 15.57 -12.40 11.88
N ALA A 63 14.27 -12.26 11.74
CA ALA A 63 13.57 -12.51 10.49
C ALA A 63 12.75 -11.29 10.12
N HIS A 64 12.68 -10.95 8.85
CA HIS A 64 11.69 -10.01 8.37
C HIS A 64 10.28 -10.54 8.68
N CYS A 65 9.35 -9.66 9.04
CA CYS A 65 8.00 -10.05 9.43
C CYS A 65 7.26 -10.86 8.38
N ASP A 66 7.41 -10.51 7.11
CA ASP A 66 6.79 -11.22 6.00
C ASP A 66 7.42 -12.60 5.78
N VAL A 67 8.73 -12.75 5.95
CA VAL A 67 9.41 -14.05 5.95
C VAL A 67 8.94 -14.90 7.13
N ALA A 68 8.86 -14.31 8.32
CA ALA A 68 8.34 -15.00 9.51
C ALA A 68 6.89 -15.46 9.30
N LEU A 69 6.06 -14.63 8.65
CA LEU A 69 4.68 -14.96 8.29
C LEU A 69 4.62 -16.15 7.32
N ALA A 70 5.40 -16.11 6.25
CA ALA A 70 5.46 -17.21 5.28
C ALA A 70 5.91 -18.52 5.94
N TRP A 71 6.94 -18.44 6.79
CA TRP A 71 7.42 -19.59 7.55
C TRP A 71 6.37 -20.11 8.54
N TYR A 72 5.68 -19.24 9.25
CA TYR A 72 4.56 -19.62 10.13
C TYR A 72 3.47 -20.38 9.36
N ILE A 73 3.10 -19.91 8.16
CA ILE A 73 2.11 -20.57 7.31
C ILE A 73 2.59 -21.98 6.95
N GLN A 74 3.85 -22.11 6.55
CA GLN A 74 4.47 -23.42 6.24
C GLN A 74 4.42 -24.39 7.41
N LYS A 75 4.67 -23.92 8.62
CA LYS A 75 4.70 -24.76 9.83
C LYS A 75 3.30 -25.17 10.30
N CYS A 76 2.33 -24.29 10.19
CA CYS A 76 0.98 -24.49 10.72
C CYS A 76 0.01 -25.12 9.73
N ASN A 77 0.38 -25.31 8.45
CA ASN A 77 -0.51 -25.82 7.41
C ASN A 77 0.13 -26.97 6.63
N LYS A 78 -0.23 -28.19 6.93
CA LYS A 78 0.33 -29.41 6.29
C LYS A 78 0.03 -29.52 4.80
N ASP A 79 -1.05 -28.89 4.34
CA ASP A 79 -1.51 -28.88 2.95
C ASP A 79 -0.96 -27.71 2.13
N ILE A 80 -0.13 -26.83 2.73
CA ILE A 80 0.52 -25.72 2.05
C ILE A 80 2.02 -25.95 2.03
N GLU A 81 2.63 -25.70 0.88
CA GLU A 81 4.07 -25.55 0.68
C GLU A 81 4.38 -24.09 0.39
N ALA A 82 5.01 -23.41 1.37
CA ALA A 82 5.36 -22.01 1.23
C ALA A 82 6.66 -21.84 0.46
N ASP A 83 6.64 -21.02 -0.58
CA ASP A 83 7.78 -20.60 -1.36
C ASP A 83 8.11 -19.15 -1.06
N ILE A 84 9.19 -18.89 -0.32
CA ILE A 84 9.64 -17.53 0.03
C ILE A 84 10.45 -16.99 -1.14
N ILE A 85 10.00 -15.88 -1.70
CA ILE A 85 10.58 -15.24 -2.89
C ILE A 85 11.15 -13.90 -2.47
N THR A 86 12.46 -13.72 -2.61
CA THR A 86 13.11 -12.43 -2.37
C THR A 86 12.98 -11.52 -3.58
N PRO A 87 13.19 -10.19 -3.44
CA PRO A 87 13.11 -9.26 -4.55
C PRO A 87 14.00 -9.62 -5.74
N GLU A 88 15.16 -10.23 -5.49
CA GLU A 88 16.14 -10.65 -6.51
C GLU A 88 15.68 -11.87 -7.32
N GLU A 89 14.82 -12.69 -6.73
CA GLU A 89 14.32 -13.94 -7.32
C GLU A 89 13.06 -13.76 -8.17
N ILE A 90 12.52 -12.53 -8.26
CA ILE A 90 11.27 -12.27 -8.96
C ILE A 90 11.46 -12.42 -10.46
N THR A 91 10.96 -13.53 -11.00
CA THR A 91 10.83 -13.81 -12.43
C THR A 91 9.45 -14.39 -12.71
N LEU A 92 8.98 -14.30 -13.95
CA LEU A 92 7.72 -14.93 -14.33
C LEU A 92 7.75 -16.44 -14.09
N GLU A 93 8.84 -17.10 -14.47
CA GLU A 93 9.04 -18.53 -14.27
C GLU A 93 8.96 -18.91 -12.77
N ARG A 94 9.58 -18.11 -11.89
CA ARG A 94 9.52 -18.34 -10.44
C ARG A 94 8.11 -18.24 -9.90
N LEU A 95 7.35 -17.23 -10.34
CA LEU A 95 5.96 -17.03 -9.93
C LEU A 95 5.05 -18.15 -10.47
N GLU A 96 5.26 -18.59 -11.72
CA GLU A 96 4.43 -19.63 -12.35
C GLU A 96 4.64 -21.03 -11.76
N ARG A 97 5.71 -21.25 -10.99
CA ARG A 97 5.93 -22.53 -10.25
C ARG A 97 4.96 -22.71 -9.08
N ASN A 98 4.31 -21.65 -8.64
CA ASN A 98 3.37 -21.67 -7.53
C ASN A 98 1.94 -21.68 -8.04
N ASP A 99 1.03 -22.22 -7.24
CA ASP A 99 -0.41 -22.17 -7.52
C ASP A 99 -0.99 -20.78 -7.25
N VAL A 100 -0.48 -20.13 -6.21
CA VAL A 100 -0.90 -18.78 -5.76
C VAL A 100 0.33 -18.03 -5.27
N ASN A 101 0.46 -16.75 -5.60
CA ASN A 101 1.50 -15.87 -5.04
C ASN A 101 0.86 -14.67 -4.35
N PHE A 102 1.44 -14.25 -3.24
CA PHE A 102 1.05 -13.03 -2.53
C PHE A 102 2.22 -12.04 -2.46
N THR A 103 1.95 -10.78 -2.80
CA THR A 103 2.87 -9.70 -2.41
C THR A 103 2.65 -9.41 -0.92
N LEU A 104 3.71 -9.47 -0.15
CA LEU A 104 3.71 -9.09 1.26
C LEU A 104 4.40 -7.72 1.44
N GLY A 105 5.64 -7.70 1.88
CA GLY A 105 6.42 -6.47 2.06
C GLY A 105 7.05 -5.92 0.78
N TYR A 106 6.93 -6.62 -0.34
CA TYR A 106 7.46 -6.18 -1.63
C TYR A 106 6.40 -6.29 -2.72
N ASN A 107 6.12 -5.19 -3.38
CA ASN A 107 5.06 -5.05 -4.37
C ASN A 107 5.50 -4.21 -5.57
N ALA A 108 4.58 -3.88 -6.45
CA ALA A 108 4.87 -3.08 -7.64
C ALA A 108 5.40 -1.68 -7.32
N VAL A 109 4.98 -1.06 -6.21
CA VAL A 109 5.52 0.23 -5.75
C VAL A 109 6.99 0.09 -5.37
N SER A 110 7.34 -0.97 -4.63
CA SER A 110 8.73 -1.27 -4.28
C SER A 110 9.61 -1.41 -5.52
N VAL A 111 9.11 -2.12 -6.56
CA VAL A 111 9.82 -2.26 -7.85
C VAL A 111 10.06 -0.90 -8.52
N LEU A 112 9.13 0.05 -8.41
CA LEU A 112 9.30 1.37 -9.02
C LEU A 112 10.37 2.22 -8.33
N ILE A 113 10.62 1.96 -7.06
CA ILE A 113 11.48 2.78 -6.21
C ILE A 113 12.90 2.25 -6.14
N GLU A 114 13.07 0.93 -6.24
CA GLU A 114 14.35 0.23 -6.09
C GLU A 114 15.06 -0.04 -7.43
N GLY A 115 16.40 -0.17 -7.35
CA GLY A 115 17.25 -0.85 -8.33
C GLY A 115 17.52 -0.09 -9.63
N ASP A 116 18.15 -0.80 -10.53
CA ASP A 116 18.42 -0.35 -11.87
C ASP A 116 17.22 -0.58 -12.81
N HIS A 117 17.16 0.19 -13.89
CA HIS A 117 16.06 0.16 -14.84
C HIS A 117 15.81 -1.20 -15.50
N ALA A 118 16.87 -1.94 -15.81
CA ALA A 118 16.75 -3.20 -16.55
C ALA A 118 16.18 -4.29 -15.64
N THR A 119 16.65 -4.36 -14.40
CA THR A 119 16.15 -5.29 -13.39
C THR A 119 14.70 -4.99 -13.02
N ASN A 120 14.38 -3.70 -12.81
CA ASN A 120 13.03 -3.27 -12.49
C ASN A 120 12.04 -3.53 -13.64
N ALA A 121 12.45 -3.34 -14.88
CA ALA A 121 11.62 -3.65 -16.03
C ALA A 121 11.29 -5.15 -16.12
N LYS A 122 12.23 -6.03 -15.78
CA LYS A 122 12.03 -7.49 -15.73
C LYS A 122 11.05 -7.87 -14.62
N LYS A 123 11.24 -7.37 -13.40
CA LYS A 123 10.35 -7.62 -12.25
C LYS A 123 8.93 -7.12 -12.56
N MET A 124 8.80 -5.90 -13.06
CA MET A 124 7.52 -5.32 -13.45
C MET A 124 6.82 -6.14 -14.53
N LYS A 125 7.57 -6.64 -15.52
CA LYS A 125 7.04 -7.55 -16.55
C LYS A 125 6.56 -8.87 -15.95
N ALA A 126 7.26 -9.42 -14.96
CA ALA A 126 6.83 -10.63 -14.26
C ALA A 126 5.50 -10.38 -13.52
N PHE A 127 5.39 -9.30 -12.74
CA PHE A 127 4.15 -8.94 -12.05
C PHE A 127 2.96 -8.76 -12.99
N LYS A 128 3.17 -8.06 -14.13
CA LYS A 128 2.11 -7.85 -15.14
C LYS A 128 1.62 -9.13 -15.78
N LYS A 129 2.49 -10.12 -15.95
CA LYS A 129 2.19 -11.37 -16.68
C LYS A 129 1.71 -12.50 -15.77
N ALA A 130 2.10 -12.51 -14.50
CA ALA A 130 1.76 -13.57 -13.56
C ALA A 130 0.24 -13.59 -13.30
N LYS A 131 -0.42 -14.67 -13.71
CA LYS A 131 -1.88 -14.86 -13.55
C LYS A 131 -2.28 -15.33 -12.16
N ASN A 132 -1.32 -15.79 -11.39
CA ASN A 132 -1.48 -16.35 -10.05
C ASN A 132 -0.95 -15.43 -8.95
N LEU A 133 -0.73 -14.15 -9.25
CA LEU A 133 -0.26 -13.12 -8.31
C LEU A 133 -1.45 -12.36 -7.70
N PHE A 134 -1.36 -12.12 -6.38
CA PHE A 134 -2.38 -11.41 -5.60
C PHE A 134 -1.74 -10.40 -4.62
N PRO A 135 -2.22 -9.15 -4.58
CA PRO A 135 -3.29 -8.61 -5.44
C PRO A 135 -2.99 -8.81 -6.93
N THR A 136 -4.04 -8.95 -7.76
CA THR A 136 -3.84 -9.07 -9.21
C THR A 136 -3.26 -7.78 -9.77
N TRP A 137 -2.49 -7.85 -10.87
CA TRP A 137 -1.88 -6.68 -11.47
C TRP A 137 -2.86 -5.52 -11.73
N PRO A 138 -4.07 -5.73 -12.30
CA PRO A 138 -5.03 -4.64 -12.48
C PRO A 138 -5.42 -3.96 -11.17
N GLN A 139 -5.45 -4.71 -10.07
CA GLN A 139 -5.75 -4.16 -8.75
C GLN A 139 -4.57 -3.36 -8.20
N GLU A 140 -3.36 -3.89 -8.28
CA GLU A 140 -2.16 -3.14 -7.86
C GLU A 140 -2.00 -1.85 -8.67
N GLU A 141 -2.15 -1.92 -9.99
CA GLU A 141 -2.07 -0.75 -10.88
C GLU A 141 -3.16 0.29 -10.54
N PHE A 142 -4.38 -0.16 -10.22
CA PHE A 142 -5.47 0.73 -9.85
C PHE A 142 -5.17 1.51 -8.57
N ILE A 143 -4.63 0.85 -7.55
CA ILE A 143 -4.32 1.49 -6.26
C ILE A 143 -3.02 2.30 -6.33
N MET A 144 -2.01 1.81 -7.06
CA MET A 144 -0.77 2.57 -7.29
C MET A 144 -1.03 3.93 -7.94
N GLN A 145 -1.98 4.01 -8.86
CA GLN A 145 -2.42 5.26 -9.46
C GLN A 145 -3.43 5.93 -8.53
N LYS A 146 -2.92 6.65 -7.53
CA LYS A 146 -3.73 7.27 -6.46
C LYS A 146 -4.92 8.05 -6.99
N SER A 147 -4.76 8.76 -8.11
CA SER A 147 -5.86 9.50 -8.75
C SER A 147 -7.03 8.61 -9.17
N ARG A 148 -6.79 7.34 -9.50
CA ARG A 148 -7.87 6.42 -9.91
C ARG A 148 -8.78 6.06 -8.74
N TYR A 149 -8.19 5.56 -7.63
CA TYR A 149 -9.02 5.22 -6.49
C TYR A 149 -9.62 6.46 -5.82
N MET A 150 -8.88 7.58 -5.81
CA MET A 150 -9.41 8.83 -5.26
C MET A 150 -10.64 9.30 -6.04
N LYS A 151 -10.59 9.31 -7.38
CA LYS A 151 -11.75 9.64 -8.21
C LYS A 151 -12.92 8.70 -7.94
N ALA A 152 -12.69 7.39 -7.90
CA ALA A 152 -13.73 6.40 -7.58
C ALA A 152 -14.35 6.62 -6.19
N CYS A 153 -13.54 6.95 -5.18
CA CYS A 153 -14.03 7.28 -3.85
C CYS A 153 -14.85 8.59 -3.84
N MET A 154 -14.38 9.63 -4.53
CA MET A 154 -15.10 10.91 -4.64
C MET A 154 -16.44 10.73 -5.35
N ASP A 155 -16.47 9.98 -6.46
CA ASP A 155 -17.69 9.68 -7.22
C ASP A 155 -18.69 8.87 -6.38
N ALA A 156 -18.21 8.08 -5.44
CA ALA A 156 -19.04 7.34 -4.47
C ALA A 156 -19.42 8.16 -3.22
N GLY A 157 -19.07 9.44 -3.16
CA GLY A 157 -19.38 10.32 -2.03
C GLY A 157 -18.55 10.05 -0.76
N VAL A 158 -17.38 9.40 -0.88
CA VAL A 158 -16.46 9.23 0.24
C VAL A 158 -15.83 10.58 0.58
N PRO A 159 -15.90 11.04 1.83
CA PRO A 159 -15.26 12.30 2.23
C PRO A 159 -13.74 12.24 1.98
N MET A 160 -13.23 13.23 1.25
CA MET A 160 -11.80 13.35 0.93
C MET A 160 -11.37 14.82 1.04
N ALA A 161 -10.07 15.05 1.19
CA ALA A 161 -9.53 16.39 1.09
C ALA A 161 -9.86 16.99 -0.29
N PRO A 162 -10.23 18.28 -0.37
CA PRO A 162 -10.46 18.96 -1.64
C PRO A 162 -9.26 18.76 -2.57
N THR A 163 -9.52 18.27 -3.78
CA THR A 163 -8.46 17.79 -4.69
C THR A 163 -8.62 18.38 -6.09
N ILE A 164 -7.50 18.73 -6.70
CA ILE A 164 -7.35 19.02 -8.12
C ILE A 164 -6.48 17.92 -8.73
N PHE A 165 -6.97 17.27 -9.77
CA PHE A 165 -6.18 16.35 -10.58
C PHE A 165 -5.60 17.11 -11.76
N ALA A 166 -4.29 17.36 -11.73
CA ALA A 166 -3.58 18.15 -12.73
C ALA A 166 -2.88 17.23 -13.73
N MET A 167 -3.40 17.18 -14.96
CA MET A 167 -2.76 16.45 -16.07
C MET A 167 -1.57 17.25 -16.59
N LYS A 168 -0.43 16.58 -16.84
CA LYS A 168 0.81 17.17 -17.32
C LYS A 168 0.61 18.10 -18.54
N ASN A 169 -0.23 17.69 -19.49
CA ASN A 169 -0.36 18.37 -20.77
C ASN A 169 -1.51 19.37 -20.83
N HIS A 170 -2.26 19.56 -19.75
CA HIS A 170 -3.50 20.32 -19.80
C HIS A 170 -3.50 21.61 -18.98
N ARG A 171 -2.42 21.91 -18.21
CA ARG A 171 -2.40 23.12 -17.38
C ARG A 171 -1.01 23.70 -17.24
N SER A 172 -0.91 25.00 -17.48
CA SER A 172 0.28 25.76 -17.10
C SER A 172 0.33 25.90 -15.56
N PRO A 173 1.52 26.07 -14.97
CA PRO A 173 1.67 26.39 -13.56
C PRO A 173 0.80 27.57 -13.10
N ALA A 174 0.70 28.61 -13.93
CA ALA A 174 -0.12 29.80 -13.67
C ALA A 174 -1.62 29.45 -13.62
N GLN A 175 -2.13 28.62 -14.51
CA GLN A 175 -3.53 28.18 -14.50
C GLN A 175 -3.84 27.31 -13.28
N LEU A 176 -2.91 26.46 -12.85
CA LEU A 176 -3.07 25.68 -11.64
C LEU A 176 -3.13 26.59 -10.41
N LEU A 177 -2.21 27.56 -10.30
CA LEU A 177 -2.22 28.51 -9.18
C LEU A 177 -3.51 29.34 -9.15
N GLN A 178 -4.01 29.78 -10.31
CA GLN A 178 -5.30 30.47 -10.42
C GLN A 178 -6.45 29.61 -9.90
N GLN A 179 -6.47 28.32 -10.21
CA GLN A 179 -7.52 27.41 -9.72
C GLN A 179 -7.44 27.19 -8.21
N ILE A 180 -6.23 27.10 -7.65
CA ILE A 180 -6.00 26.98 -6.21
C ILE A 180 -6.55 28.23 -5.51
N LYS A 181 -6.23 29.41 -6.06
CA LYS A 181 -6.72 30.72 -5.54
C LYS A 181 -8.25 30.83 -5.63
N ALA A 182 -8.83 30.42 -6.75
CA ALA A 182 -10.28 30.44 -6.96
C ALA A 182 -11.05 29.54 -5.96
N ARG A 183 -10.38 28.53 -5.39
CA ARG A 183 -10.93 27.67 -4.32
C ARG A 183 -10.72 28.25 -2.91
N GLY A 184 -10.05 29.39 -2.78
CA GLY A 184 -9.73 30.01 -1.49
C GLY A 184 -8.63 29.30 -0.69
N TRP A 185 -7.90 28.34 -1.27
CA TRP A 185 -6.85 27.63 -0.55
C TRP A 185 -5.65 28.58 -0.27
N LYS A 186 -5.20 28.59 0.97
CA LYS A 186 -4.00 29.36 1.37
C LYS A 186 -2.72 28.55 1.20
N ALA A 187 -2.82 27.24 1.39
CA ALA A 187 -1.72 26.30 1.24
C ALA A 187 -2.24 25.00 0.62
N PHE A 188 -1.35 24.28 -0.04
CA PHE A 188 -1.69 23.02 -0.69
C PHE A 188 -0.50 22.06 -0.66
N VAL A 189 -0.79 20.79 -0.87
CA VAL A 189 0.21 19.74 -1.05
C VAL A 189 0.16 19.23 -2.47
N MET A 190 1.31 18.93 -3.01
CA MET A 190 1.46 18.29 -4.32
C MET A 190 2.08 16.91 -4.15
N LYS A 191 1.56 15.95 -4.88
CA LYS A 191 2.12 14.60 -4.98
C LYS A 191 1.88 14.02 -6.36
N GLN A 192 2.74 13.08 -6.77
CA GLN A 192 2.52 12.34 -8.00
C GLN A 192 1.38 11.34 -7.81
N SER A 193 0.59 11.10 -8.85
CA SER A 193 -0.45 10.06 -8.82
C SER A 193 0.15 8.67 -8.60
N GLU A 194 1.28 8.41 -9.23
CA GLU A 194 2.01 7.14 -9.14
C GLU A 194 3.22 7.31 -8.22
N SER A 195 3.00 7.32 -6.91
CA SER A 195 4.09 7.46 -5.93
C SER A 195 3.81 6.68 -4.66
N GLY A 196 4.87 6.33 -3.95
CA GLY A 196 4.85 5.79 -2.61
C GLY A 196 5.92 6.46 -1.75
N PHE A 197 5.96 6.14 -0.46
CA PHE A 197 7.01 6.58 0.48
C PHE A 197 7.25 8.10 0.48
N CYS A 198 6.19 8.90 0.34
CA CYS A 198 6.25 10.36 0.27
C CYS A 198 7.10 10.93 -0.88
N LEU A 199 7.43 10.14 -1.90
CA LEU A 199 8.18 10.62 -3.06
C LEU A 199 7.38 11.70 -3.80
N GLY A 200 8.04 12.85 -4.02
CA GLY A 200 7.41 13.99 -4.69
C GLY A 200 6.36 14.72 -3.85
N PHE A 201 6.23 14.40 -2.56
CA PHE A 201 5.39 15.19 -1.67
C PHE A 201 6.02 16.58 -1.43
N LYS A 202 5.26 17.63 -1.71
CA LYS A 202 5.67 19.00 -1.45
C LYS A 202 4.49 19.81 -0.91
N LYS A 203 4.69 20.47 0.23
CA LYS A 203 3.73 21.45 0.77
C LYS A 203 4.15 22.83 0.35
N LEU A 204 3.23 23.62 -0.18
CA LEU A 204 3.45 24.98 -0.68
C LEU A 204 2.35 25.91 -0.16
N THR A 205 2.66 27.20 -0.08
CA THR A 205 1.64 28.23 0.12
C THR A 205 1.38 28.96 -1.19
N VAL A 206 0.21 29.55 -1.32
CA VAL A 206 -0.13 30.41 -2.47
C VAL A 206 0.84 31.59 -2.54
N GLU A 207 1.10 32.19 -1.39
CA GLU A 207 2.05 33.31 -1.28
C GLU A 207 3.44 32.96 -1.80
N GLN A 208 4.02 31.81 -1.43
CA GLN A 208 5.31 31.36 -1.95
C GLN A 208 5.31 31.24 -3.47
N CYS A 209 4.22 30.71 -4.05
CA CYS A 209 4.11 30.55 -5.50
C CYS A 209 3.85 31.87 -6.24
N GLU A 210 3.28 32.87 -5.57
CA GLU A 210 3.12 34.23 -6.11
C GLU A 210 4.45 35.02 -6.08
N GLN A 211 5.22 34.86 -5.01
CA GLN A 211 6.54 35.47 -4.87
C GLN A 211 7.57 34.86 -5.82
N ASP A 212 7.49 33.53 -6.02
CA ASP A 212 8.36 32.80 -6.95
C ASP A 212 7.53 31.83 -7.84
N PRO A 213 7.08 32.31 -9.01
CA PRO A 213 6.33 31.47 -9.96
C PRO A 213 7.12 30.27 -10.50
N SER A 214 8.45 30.24 -10.34
CA SER A 214 9.29 29.15 -10.80
C SER A 214 9.12 27.87 -9.96
N ILE A 215 8.62 27.98 -8.73
CA ILE A 215 8.46 26.83 -7.81
C ILE A 215 7.59 25.73 -8.41
N LEU A 216 6.46 26.09 -9.01
CA LEU A 216 5.56 25.12 -9.66
C LEU A 216 6.15 24.56 -10.95
N SER A 217 6.82 25.42 -11.72
CA SER A 217 7.48 25.00 -12.97
C SER A 217 8.60 24.01 -12.69
N SER A 218 9.42 24.28 -11.66
CA SER A 218 10.48 23.38 -11.18
C SER A 218 9.90 22.04 -10.72
N TYR A 219 8.81 22.06 -9.92
CA TYR A 219 8.16 20.83 -9.49
C TYR A 219 7.71 19.97 -10.68
N PHE A 220 7.07 20.57 -11.69
CA PHE A 220 6.67 19.85 -12.90
C PHE A 220 7.85 19.35 -13.72
N SER A 221 8.95 20.10 -13.75
CA SER A 221 10.19 19.69 -14.42
C SER A 221 10.84 18.50 -13.71
N ASP A 222 10.95 18.56 -12.37
CA ASP A 222 11.56 17.50 -11.56
C ASP A 222 10.80 16.17 -11.70
N TYR A 223 9.48 16.25 -11.84
CA TYR A 223 8.60 15.10 -11.98
C TYR A 223 7.95 14.98 -13.36
N ALA A 224 8.65 15.45 -14.40
CA ALA A 224 8.14 15.53 -15.76
C ALA A 224 7.67 14.20 -16.38
N THR A 225 8.06 13.06 -15.79
CA THR A 225 7.64 11.73 -16.22
C THR A 225 6.27 11.33 -15.68
N CYS A 226 5.76 12.04 -14.67
CA CYS A 226 4.44 11.78 -14.11
C CYS A 226 3.34 12.19 -15.09
N SER A 227 2.33 11.34 -15.24
CA SER A 227 1.20 11.62 -16.16
C SER A 227 0.17 12.54 -15.51
N GLU A 228 0.01 12.44 -14.20
CA GLU A 228 -1.00 13.17 -13.44
C GLU A 228 -0.47 13.49 -12.03
N TYR A 229 -0.73 14.71 -11.57
CA TYR A 229 -0.40 15.19 -10.25
C TYR A 229 -1.68 15.34 -9.43
N ILE A 230 -1.56 15.07 -8.15
CA ILE A 230 -2.60 15.28 -7.16
C ILE A 230 -2.23 16.53 -6.38
N VAL A 231 -3.10 17.53 -6.42
CA VAL A 231 -2.96 18.78 -5.67
C VAL A 231 -4.12 18.84 -4.69
N GLN A 232 -3.81 18.86 -3.40
CA GLN A 232 -4.82 18.84 -2.34
C GLN A 232 -4.66 20.05 -1.44
N GLU A 233 -5.76 20.56 -0.90
CA GLU A 233 -5.71 21.57 0.14
C GLU A 233 -4.84 21.07 1.30
N ALA A 234 -3.92 21.92 1.78
CA ALA A 234 -3.17 21.64 2.99
C ALA A 234 -4.05 21.98 4.20
N ILE A 235 -4.72 20.96 4.71
CA ILE A 235 -5.75 21.11 5.73
C ILE A 235 -5.13 21.52 7.06
N GLU A 236 -5.58 22.65 7.59
CA GLU A 236 -5.18 23.08 8.92
C GLU A 236 -5.74 22.14 10.00
N GLY A 237 -4.91 21.84 10.99
CA GLY A 237 -5.29 20.96 12.09
C GLY A 237 -5.18 19.46 11.80
N PHE A 238 -4.96 19.04 10.54
CA PHE A 238 -4.71 17.62 10.22
C PHE A 238 -3.54 17.05 11.04
N THR A 239 -2.46 17.82 11.16
CA THR A 239 -1.25 17.40 11.88
C THR A 239 -1.40 17.39 13.42
N ARG A 240 -2.48 17.95 13.94
CA ARG A 240 -2.79 18.00 15.39
C ARG A 240 -3.75 16.89 15.83
N ASN A 241 -4.31 16.15 14.88
CA ASN A 241 -5.26 15.08 15.13
C ASN A 241 -4.69 13.72 14.79
N TRP A 242 -5.33 12.68 15.28
CA TRP A 242 -4.99 11.31 14.96
C TRP A 242 -5.37 10.98 13.51
N GLU A 243 -4.43 10.42 12.76
CA GLU A 243 -4.73 9.67 11.55
C GLU A 243 -4.96 8.21 11.92
N THR A 244 -6.16 7.71 11.66
CA THR A 244 -6.54 6.34 12.00
C THR A 244 -6.41 5.42 10.79
N ARG A 245 -5.54 4.43 10.91
CA ARG A 245 -5.22 3.45 9.86
C ARG A 245 -5.95 2.15 10.15
N CYS A 246 -6.95 1.86 9.34
CA CYS A 246 -7.78 0.67 9.46
C CYS A 246 -7.29 -0.42 8.53
N PHE A 247 -7.08 -1.62 9.07
CA PHE A 247 -6.71 -2.81 8.31
C PHE A 247 -7.93 -3.66 8.01
N TRP A 248 -8.06 -4.07 6.74
CA TRP A 248 -9.22 -4.77 6.22
C TRP A 248 -8.81 -6.05 5.50
N TRP A 249 -9.54 -7.13 5.77
CA TRP A 249 -9.38 -8.39 5.06
C TRP A 249 -10.68 -8.78 4.37
N LYS A 250 -10.67 -8.82 3.05
CA LYS A 250 -11.88 -9.10 2.24
C LYS A 250 -13.07 -8.24 2.68
N GLY A 251 -12.83 -6.94 2.86
CA GLY A 251 -13.83 -5.97 3.29
C GLY A 251 -14.24 -6.04 4.77
N LYS A 252 -13.67 -6.96 5.56
CA LYS A 252 -13.91 -7.06 7.00
C LYS A 252 -12.82 -6.32 7.77
N PHE A 253 -13.24 -5.48 8.71
CA PHE A 253 -12.33 -4.80 9.61
C PHE A 253 -11.58 -5.83 10.49
N LEU A 254 -10.26 -5.66 10.61
CA LEU A 254 -9.41 -6.47 11.47
C LEU A 254 -9.05 -5.70 12.76
N TYR A 255 -8.32 -4.61 12.60
CA TYR A 255 -7.88 -3.73 13.68
C TYR A 255 -7.54 -2.36 13.11
N ALA A 256 -7.25 -1.43 14.00
CA ALA A 256 -6.73 -0.12 13.63
C ALA A 256 -5.55 0.26 14.52
N ILE A 257 -4.73 1.14 13.98
CA ILE A 257 -3.76 1.93 14.72
C ILE A 257 -4.04 3.40 14.45
N ALA A 258 -3.60 4.27 15.33
CA ALA A 258 -3.64 5.70 15.07
C ALA A 258 -2.29 6.33 15.41
N ASN A 259 -1.86 7.26 14.57
CA ASN A 259 -0.67 8.07 14.79
C ASN A 259 -0.99 9.53 14.52
N MET A 260 -0.23 10.44 15.14
CA MET A 260 -0.35 11.86 14.84
C MET A 260 0.26 12.11 13.46
N ALA A 261 -0.54 12.62 12.53
CA ALA A 261 -0.24 12.67 11.10
C ALA A 261 1.05 13.43 10.70
N ALA A 262 1.67 14.19 11.57
CA ALA A 262 2.89 14.92 11.27
C ALA A 262 3.83 15.08 12.44
N VAL A 263 3.67 14.31 13.47
CA VAL A 263 4.70 14.25 14.49
C VAL A 263 5.72 13.18 14.07
N SER A 264 6.55 13.50 13.08
CA SER A 264 7.96 13.22 13.30
C SER A 264 8.32 14.07 14.52
N SER A 265 8.19 13.49 15.71
CA SER A 265 8.61 14.18 16.92
C SER A 265 10.02 14.67 16.67
N LYS A 266 10.32 15.91 17.02
CA LYS A 266 11.71 16.42 17.08
C LYS A 266 12.62 15.45 17.86
N ASP A 267 12.02 14.53 18.63
CA ASP A 267 12.66 13.54 19.47
C ASP A 267 12.63 12.10 18.88
N GLY A 268 12.20 11.91 17.63
CA GLY A 268 12.19 10.60 16.95
C GLY A 268 11.21 9.58 17.55
N LYS A 269 10.31 9.97 18.45
CA LYS A 269 9.31 9.07 19.04
C LYS A 269 8.01 9.18 18.27
N GLU A 270 7.70 8.16 17.45
CA GLU A 270 6.38 8.01 16.85
C GLU A 270 5.34 7.81 17.96
N CYS A 271 4.35 8.69 18.00
CA CYS A 271 3.20 8.51 18.88
C CYS A 271 2.17 7.64 18.19
N ILE A 272 2.17 6.34 18.51
CA ILE A 272 1.23 5.35 17.95
C ILE A 272 0.39 4.77 19.09
N ILE A 273 -0.91 4.74 18.88
CA ILE A 273 -1.87 4.10 19.77
C ILE A 273 -2.65 3.01 19.02
N THR A 274 -3.14 2.00 19.74
CA THR A 274 -3.80 0.83 19.14
C THR A 274 -5.00 0.39 19.97
N GLY A 275 -5.93 -0.29 19.32
CA GLY A 275 -7.06 -0.92 19.98
C GLY A 275 -7.93 0.08 20.73
N ASP A 276 -8.18 -0.19 22.01
CA ASP A 276 -9.08 0.62 22.87
C ASP A 276 -8.49 1.98 23.25
N ASP A 277 -7.19 2.20 23.04
CA ASP A 277 -6.56 3.52 23.27
C ASP A 277 -6.94 4.53 22.17
N ILE A 278 -7.46 4.07 21.02
CA ILE A 278 -7.93 4.96 19.96
C ILE A 278 -9.27 5.56 20.40
N PRO A 279 -9.39 6.90 20.43
CA PRO A 279 -10.66 7.52 20.82
C PRO A 279 -11.81 6.99 19.94
N LYS A 280 -12.93 6.63 20.59
CA LYS A 280 -14.06 5.96 19.93
C LYS A 280 -14.56 6.72 18.70
N GLU A 281 -14.62 8.05 18.77
CA GLU A 281 -15.04 8.90 17.66
C GLU A 281 -14.14 8.71 16.43
N PHE A 282 -12.83 8.66 16.63
CA PHE A 282 -11.85 8.46 15.54
C PHE A 282 -12.00 7.06 14.92
N LEU A 283 -12.10 6.03 15.76
CA LEU A 283 -12.22 4.65 15.28
C LEU A 283 -13.51 4.43 14.49
N GLU A 284 -14.65 4.91 14.98
CA GLU A 284 -15.94 4.69 14.31
C GLU A 284 -16.04 5.47 13.00
N ASN A 285 -15.59 6.73 12.95
CA ASN A 285 -15.52 7.48 11.70
C ASN A 285 -14.55 6.84 10.70
N ALA A 286 -13.39 6.39 11.14
CA ALA A 286 -12.43 5.70 10.28
C ALA A 286 -13.01 4.40 9.71
N LYS A 287 -13.70 3.59 10.51
CA LYS A 287 -14.40 2.40 10.04
C LYS A 287 -15.50 2.72 9.03
N LYS A 288 -16.28 3.76 9.27
CA LYS A 288 -17.36 4.19 8.37
C LYS A 288 -16.81 4.62 7.01
N ILE A 289 -15.84 5.52 7.01
CA ILE A 289 -15.22 6.06 5.80
C ILE A 289 -14.43 4.96 5.07
N GLY A 290 -13.63 4.17 5.80
CA GLY A 290 -12.86 3.08 5.21
C GLY A 290 -13.76 2.02 4.54
N ARG A 291 -14.89 1.67 5.15
CA ARG A 291 -15.85 0.75 4.53
C ARG A 291 -16.45 1.32 3.26
N ALA A 292 -16.83 2.59 3.24
CA ALA A 292 -17.34 3.26 2.06
C ALA A 292 -16.28 3.32 0.95
N ALA A 293 -15.04 3.63 1.30
CA ALA A 293 -13.91 3.63 0.37
C ALA A 293 -13.69 2.24 -0.28
N LEU A 294 -13.71 1.17 0.52
CA LEU A 294 -13.55 -0.20 -0.01
C LEU A 294 -14.70 -0.61 -0.95
N GLN A 295 -15.92 -0.12 -0.70
CA GLN A 295 -17.07 -0.37 -1.56
C GLN A 295 -16.97 0.36 -2.90
N ALA A 296 -16.28 1.50 -2.95
CA ALA A 296 -16.02 2.26 -4.17
C ALA A 296 -14.97 1.61 -5.08
N LEU A 297 -14.14 0.70 -4.55
CA LEU A 297 -13.09 0.05 -5.33
C LEU A 297 -13.64 -1.11 -6.19
N PRO A 298 -13.11 -1.30 -7.41
CA PRO A 298 -13.45 -2.46 -8.22
C PRO A 298 -12.95 -3.75 -7.55
N LYS A 299 -13.77 -4.80 -7.55
CA LYS A 299 -13.34 -6.13 -7.07
C LYS A 299 -12.19 -6.68 -7.90
N MET A 300 -11.36 -7.50 -7.29
CA MET A 300 -10.30 -8.20 -8.02
C MET A 300 -10.90 -9.26 -8.95
N THR A 301 -10.41 -9.30 -10.19
CA THR A 301 -10.82 -10.31 -11.17
C THR A 301 -9.75 -11.39 -11.29
N LEU A 302 -10.14 -12.64 -11.08
CA LEU A 302 -9.30 -13.82 -11.30
C LEU A 302 -9.11 -14.07 -12.80
N PRO A 303 -8.08 -14.84 -13.22
CA PRO A 303 -7.83 -15.16 -14.62
C PRO A 303 -9.02 -15.83 -15.34
N ASN A 304 -9.87 -16.50 -14.59
CA ASN A 304 -11.08 -17.15 -15.08
C ASN A 304 -12.33 -16.27 -15.11
N GLY A 305 -12.18 -14.95 -14.91
CA GLY A 305 -13.26 -13.96 -14.91
C GLY A 305 -14.10 -13.90 -13.62
N LYS A 306 -13.89 -14.81 -12.65
CA LYS A 306 -14.55 -14.71 -11.34
C LYS A 306 -13.98 -13.54 -10.56
N THR A 307 -14.82 -12.90 -9.75
CA THR A 307 -14.38 -11.81 -8.88
C THR A 307 -14.21 -12.26 -7.44
N ILE A 308 -13.28 -11.65 -6.76
CA ILE A 308 -13.04 -11.80 -5.33
C ILE A 308 -12.85 -10.42 -4.68
N ASP A 309 -13.13 -10.35 -3.38
CA ASP A 309 -12.85 -9.13 -2.61
C ASP A 309 -11.34 -8.95 -2.41
N HIS A 310 -10.92 -7.71 -2.13
CA HIS A 310 -9.54 -7.38 -1.83
C HIS A 310 -9.02 -8.20 -0.67
N ILE A 311 -7.82 -8.78 -0.80
CA ILE A 311 -7.26 -9.66 0.23
C ILE A 311 -6.92 -8.86 1.47
N LEU A 312 -6.06 -7.88 1.35
CA LEU A 312 -5.69 -6.96 2.40
C LEU A 312 -5.63 -5.54 1.84
N LEU A 313 -6.24 -4.62 2.54
CA LEU A 313 -6.11 -3.19 2.29
C LEU A 313 -6.02 -2.46 3.62
N ARG A 314 -5.33 -1.32 3.61
CA ARG A 314 -5.33 -0.34 4.69
C ARG A 314 -5.99 0.93 4.19
N THR A 315 -6.85 1.51 4.98
CA THR A 315 -7.43 2.84 4.72
C THR A 315 -6.96 3.79 5.81
N ASP A 316 -6.35 4.89 5.41
CA ASP A 316 -5.84 5.92 6.29
C ASP A 316 -6.85 7.07 6.31
N VAL A 317 -7.44 7.32 7.47
CA VAL A 317 -8.48 8.33 7.66
C VAL A 317 -7.94 9.43 8.55
N GLY A 318 -7.85 10.62 7.98
CA GLY A 318 -7.43 11.83 8.69
C GLY A 318 -8.59 12.51 9.38
N CYS A 319 -8.25 13.39 10.30
CA CYS A 319 -9.18 14.28 10.98
C CYS A 319 -8.59 15.68 11.05
N CYS A 320 -9.44 16.69 10.92
CA CYS A 320 -9.03 18.09 11.10
C CYS A 320 -10.06 18.87 11.91
N ASP A 321 -9.59 19.93 12.56
CA ASP A 321 -10.42 20.86 13.32
C ASP A 321 -10.99 21.93 12.36
N SER A 322 -11.81 21.48 11.43
CA SER A 322 -12.33 22.31 10.35
C SER A 322 -13.68 21.81 9.89
N GLU A 323 -14.44 22.69 9.29
CA GLU A 323 -15.71 22.36 8.64
C GLU A 323 -15.51 22.43 7.12
N LEU A 324 -15.97 21.39 6.41
CA LEU A 324 -15.90 21.37 4.96
C LEU A 324 -17.09 22.13 4.37
N HIS A 325 -16.80 23.20 3.65
CA HIS A 325 -17.77 23.96 2.87
C HIS A 325 -17.37 23.93 1.39
N ASP A 326 -18.24 23.41 0.55
CA ASP A 326 -18.02 23.25 -0.88
C ASP A 326 -16.71 22.49 -1.18
N ASN A 327 -15.66 23.21 -1.53
CA ASN A 327 -14.36 22.64 -1.91
C ASN A 327 -13.20 23.16 -1.06
N THR A 328 -13.47 23.61 0.16
CA THR A 328 -12.42 24.09 1.08
C THR A 328 -12.76 23.78 2.53
N PHE A 329 -11.72 23.63 3.33
CA PHE A 329 -11.86 23.49 4.78
C PHE A 329 -11.73 24.86 5.47
N ASN A 330 -12.75 25.23 6.23
CA ASN A 330 -12.72 26.41 7.09
C ASN A 330 -12.39 26.00 8.51
N TRP A 331 -11.37 26.59 9.08
CA TRP A 331 -10.95 26.29 10.43
C TRP A 331 -12.07 26.55 11.44
N ASN A 332 -12.41 25.52 12.21
CA ASN A 332 -13.38 25.60 13.28
C ASN A 332 -13.00 24.61 14.39
N PRO A 333 -12.43 25.10 15.51
CA PRO A 333 -11.90 24.23 16.57
C PRO A 333 -13.00 23.41 17.28
N ASN A 334 -14.28 23.77 17.09
CA ASN A 334 -15.43 23.08 17.66
C ASN A 334 -16.01 22.01 16.72
N LYS A 335 -15.44 21.86 15.54
CA LYS A 335 -15.89 20.90 14.53
C LYS A 335 -14.75 19.98 14.13
N LYS A 336 -15.04 18.68 14.07
CA LYS A 336 -14.12 17.68 13.54
C LYS A 336 -14.66 17.13 12.23
N THR A 337 -13.85 17.20 11.19
CA THR A 337 -14.15 16.58 9.91
C THR A 337 -13.19 15.45 9.64
N PHE A 338 -13.75 14.28 9.34
CA PHE A 338 -13.01 13.08 9.01
C PHE A 338 -13.03 12.85 7.51
N PHE A 339 -11.90 12.47 6.94
CA PHE A 339 -11.75 12.25 5.50
C PHE A 339 -10.78 11.13 5.18
N LEU A 340 -10.99 10.45 4.06
CA LEU A 340 -10.04 9.47 3.54
C LEU A 340 -8.79 10.19 3.05
N ASN A 341 -7.63 9.85 3.62
CA ASN A 341 -6.34 10.38 3.20
C ASN A 341 -5.67 9.46 2.16
N GLU A 342 -5.64 8.16 2.42
CA GLU A 342 -4.95 7.21 1.56
C GLU A 342 -5.54 5.80 1.63
N ILE A 343 -5.33 5.01 0.55
CA ILE A 343 -5.56 3.56 0.52
C ILE A 343 -4.24 2.90 0.17
N GLU A 344 -3.82 1.92 0.98
CA GLU A 344 -2.59 1.17 0.80
C GLU A 344 -2.86 -0.32 0.57
N PRO A 345 -2.26 -0.93 -0.47
CA PRO A 345 -2.58 -2.31 -0.86
C PRO A 345 -1.82 -3.37 -0.08
N SER A 346 -0.75 -3.04 0.61
CA SER A 346 0.09 -4.04 1.26
C SER A 346 0.97 -3.43 2.34
N SER A 347 0.52 -3.43 3.55
CA SER A 347 1.36 -3.05 4.69
C SER A 347 0.95 -3.85 5.91
N THR A 348 0.99 -5.17 5.72
CA THR A 348 0.54 -6.14 6.71
C THR A 348 1.29 -6.09 8.01
N THR A 349 2.55 -5.66 7.95
CA THR A 349 3.49 -5.95 9.04
C THR A 349 4.06 -4.70 9.69
N TYR A 350 3.76 -3.53 9.15
CA TYR A 350 4.37 -2.27 9.59
C TYR A 350 4.13 -1.86 11.03
N PHE A 351 3.19 -2.48 11.73
CA PHE A 351 2.83 -2.03 13.08
C PHE A 351 2.78 -3.15 14.09
N MET A 352 3.39 -4.30 13.78
CA MET A 352 3.38 -5.46 14.68
C MET A 352 3.91 -5.14 16.08
N ARG A 353 4.96 -4.34 16.15
CA ARG A 353 5.60 -3.97 17.43
C ARG A 353 4.74 -3.10 18.33
N TRP A 354 3.67 -2.48 17.81
CA TRP A 354 2.76 -1.66 18.62
C TRP A 354 1.45 -2.36 18.95
N LEU A 355 1.18 -3.51 18.31
CA LEU A 355 -0.04 -4.25 18.55
C LEU A 355 0.04 -4.97 19.90
N LYS A 356 -1.06 -4.95 20.66
CA LYS A 356 -1.21 -5.65 21.94
C LYS A 356 -1.62 -7.11 21.76
N PHE A 357 -1.60 -7.63 20.54
CA PHE A 357 -1.95 -9.02 20.22
C PHE A 357 -1.02 -9.57 19.13
N ASP A 358 -0.88 -10.89 19.09
CA ASP A 358 -0.11 -11.56 18.06
C ASP A 358 -0.87 -11.55 16.73
N CYS A 359 -0.47 -10.66 15.80
CA CYS A 359 -1.09 -10.56 14.49
C CYS A 359 -0.58 -11.62 13.49
N LEU A 360 0.53 -12.28 13.78
CA LEU A 360 1.14 -13.25 12.86
C LEU A 360 0.27 -14.50 12.70
N PRO A 361 -0.26 -15.15 13.76
CA PRO A 361 -1.26 -16.19 13.63
C PRO A 361 -2.54 -15.75 12.94
N LEU A 362 -2.98 -14.50 13.16
CA LEU A 362 -4.14 -13.95 12.48
C LEU A 362 -3.91 -13.92 10.97
N TYR A 363 -2.84 -13.26 10.51
CA TYR A 363 -2.50 -13.19 9.10
C TYR A 363 -2.19 -14.55 8.51
N GLY A 364 -1.49 -15.42 9.24
CA GLY A 364 -1.20 -16.78 8.83
C GLY A 364 -2.46 -17.57 8.47
N LYS A 365 -3.47 -17.53 9.33
CA LYS A 365 -4.80 -18.16 9.08
C LYS A 365 -5.50 -17.52 7.86
N LEU A 366 -5.45 -16.19 7.74
CA LEU A 366 -6.14 -15.47 6.68
C LEU A 366 -5.51 -15.73 5.30
N TYR A 367 -4.17 -15.70 5.19
CA TYR A 367 -3.47 -16.01 3.95
C TYR A 367 -3.62 -17.47 3.55
N ALA A 368 -3.47 -18.41 4.50
CA ALA A 368 -3.67 -19.83 4.22
C ALA A 368 -5.10 -20.13 3.72
N LYS A 369 -6.11 -19.54 4.36
CA LYS A 369 -7.50 -19.64 3.89
C LYS A 369 -7.68 -19.04 2.50
N SER A 370 -7.08 -17.86 2.25
CA SER A 370 -7.20 -17.21 0.95
C SER A 370 -6.51 -17.99 -0.15
N ALA A 371 -5.34 -18.58 0.11
CA ALA A 371 -4.67 -19.45 -0.85
C ALA A 371 -5.56 -20.63 -1.27
N ARG A 372 -6.18 -21.32 -0.30
CA ARG A 372 -7.11 -22.41 -0.57
C ARG A 372 -8.34 -21.97 -1.36
N ASP A 373 -8.94 -20.84 -0.99
CA ASP A 373 -10.12 -20.30 -1.65
C ASP A 373 -9.83 -19.88 -3.09
N ILE A 374 -8.69 -19.22 -3.33
CA ILE A 374 -8.25 -18.79 -4.66
C ILE A 374 -7.93 -20.02 -5.51
N TYR A 375 -7.10 -20.95 -5.01
CA TYR A 375 -6.75 -22.18 -5.71
C TYR A 375 -7.99 -22.95 -6.15
N ARG A 376 -8.93 -23.18 -5.23
CA ARG A 376 -10.21 -23.84 -5.53
C ARG A 376 -10.96 -23.11 -6.64
N LYS A 377 -11.13 -21.80 -6.52
CA LYS A 377 -11.83 -20.99 -7.53
C LYS A 377 -11.15 -21.02 -8.89
N MET A 378 -9.82 -21.09 -8.94
CA MET A 378 -9.07 -21.21 -10.19
C MET A 378 -9.23 -22.61 -10.82
N CYS A 379 -9.26 -23.69 -10.01
CA CYS A 379 -9.43 -25.05 -10.46
C CYS A 379 -10.86 -25.40 -10.90
N GLU A 380 -11.88 -24.72 -10.39
CA GLU A 380 -13.30 -24.99 -10.73
C GLU A 380 -13.67 -24.69 -12.20
N CYS A 381 -12.77 -24.15 -12.99
CA CYS A 381 -13.01 -23.87 -14.42
C CYS A 381 -12.88 -25.05 -15.36
N GLY A 382 -12.50 -26.25 -14.86
CA GLY A 382 -12.44 -27.47 -15.68
C GLY A 382 -13.78 -28.17 -15.93
N LYS A 383 -14.87 -27.73 -15.29
CA LYS A 383 -16.20 -28.33 -15.52
C LYS A 383 -17.10 -27.35 -16.28
N PRO A 384 -17.52 -27.64 -17.52
CA PRO A 384 -18.44 -26.77 -18.24
C PRO A 384 -19.77 -26.67 -17.45
N THR A 385 -20.04 -25.50 -16.91
CA THR A 385 -21.37 -25.22 -16.36
C THR A 385 -22.37 -25.17 -17.51
N LYS A 386 -23.24 -26.19 -17.59
CA LYS A 386 -24.47 -26.09 -18.37
C LYS A 386 -25.35 -25.01 -17.75
N ARG A 387 -25.25 -23.79 -18.23
CA ARG A 387 -26.23 -22.72 -18.00
C ARG A 387 -26.33 -21.79 -19.19
N SER A 388 -27.49 -21.92 -19.86
CA SER A 388 -28.30 -20.99 -20.63
C SER A 388 -27.59 -19.89 -21.44
N ALA A 389 -27.65 -20.09 -22.74
CA ALA A 389 -27.63 -19.02 -23.73
C ALA A 389 -28.87 -18.12 -23.55
N ALA A 390 -28.74 -17.01 -22.87
CA ALA A 390 -29.68 -15.89 -22.96
C ALA A 390 -28.95 -14.64 -22.45
N GLY A 391 -28.84 -13.62 -23.31
CA GLY A 391 -28.46 -12.26 -22.90
C GLY A 391 -27.03 -11.84 -23.28
N ARG A 392 -26.68 -11.79 -24.57
CA ARG A 392 -25.56 -10.97 -25.03
C ARG A 392 -25.96 -9.49 -25.06
N THR A 393 -25.67 -8.78 -23.99
CA THR A 393 -25.63 -7.33 -24.06
C THR A 393 -24.23 -6.92 -24.54
N LYS A 394 -24.19 -6.21 -25.68
CA LYS A 394 -22.95 -5.63 -26.23
C LYS A 394 -22.39 -4.60 -25.27
N ILE A 395 -21.27 -4.93 -24.62
CA ILE A 395 -20.46 -3.93 -23.93
C ILE A 395 -19.51 -3.35 -24.96
N THR A 396 -19.68 -2.07 -25.27
CA THR A 396 -18.76 -1.28 -26.09
C THR A 396 -17.39 -1.25 -25.43
N SER A 397 -16.38 -1.71 -26.14
CA SER A 397 -14.97 -1.72 -25.73
C SER A 397 -14.46 -0.29 -25.55
N VAL A 398 -14.23 0.14 -24.34
CA VAL A 398 -13.38 1.29 -24.04
C VAL A 398 -11.94 0.85 -24.29
N GLN A 399 -11.30 1.42 -25.30
CA GLN A 399 -9.91 1.16 -25.64
C GLN A 399 -9.00 1.54 -24.44
N ASN A 400 -8.44 0.53 -23.79
CA ASN A 400 -7.35 0.69 -22.82
C ASN A 400 -6.09 1.16 -23.55
N LYS A 401 -5.80 2.46 -23.50
CA LYS A 401 -4.47 2.96 -23.86
C LYS A 401 -3.49 2.53 -22.77
N THR A 402 -2.73 1.50 -23.06
CA THR A 402 -1.62 1.03 -22.23
C THR A 402 -0.58 2.14 -22.09
N LEU A 403 -0.40 2.68 -20.89
CA LEU A 403 0.67 3.63 -20.58
C LEU A 403 2.02 2.89 -20.65
N LYS A 404 2.81 3.20 -21.67
CA LYS A 404 4.21 2.77 -21.74
C LYS A 404 5.03 3.64 -20.78
N VAL A 405 5.43 3.08 -19.65
CA VAL A 405 6.40 3.70 -18.74
C VAL A 405 7.77 3.63 -19.43
N GLY A 406 8.25 4.77 -19.96
CA GLY A 406 9.55 4.83 -20.65
C GLY A 406 10.74 4.77 -19.67
N PRO A 407 11.90 4.24 -20.11
CA PRO A 407 13.08 4.06 -19.24
C PRO A 407 13.61 5.35 -18.58
N LYS A 408 13.44 6.50 -19.20
CA LYS A 408 13.82 7.80 -18.63
C LYS A 408 13.03 8.19 -17.36
N ARG A 409 11.81 7.69 -17.21
CA ARG A 409 10.92 7.97 -16.09
C ARG A 409 11.42 7.38 -14.77
N LEU A 410 11.93 6.17 -14.83
CA LEU A 410 12.46 5.45 -13.67
C LEU A 410 13.77 6.09 -13.15
N ALA A 411 14.68 6.52 -14.05
CA ALA A 411 15.96 7.15 -13.69
C ALA A 411 15.79 8.48 -12.94
N GLN A 412 14.79 9.24 -13.29
CA GLN A 412 14.53 10.54 -12.68
C GLN A 412 13.93 10.38 -11.27
N MET A 413 13.04 9.40 -11.09
CA MET A 413 12.49 9.08 -9.76
C MET A 413 13.58 8.64 -8.78
N MET A 414 14.58 7.90 -9.24
CA MET A 414 15.68 7.42 -8.41
C MET A 414 16.72 8.50 -8.04
N LYS A 415 16.96 9.49 -8.90
CA LYS A 415 17.84 10.63 -8.55
C LYS A 415 17.27 11.45 -7.40
N VAL A 416 15.96 11.63 -7.37
CA VAL A 416 15.28 12.40 -6.32
C VAL A 416 15.22 11.65 -5.00
N ALA A 417 15.03 10.32 -5.04
CA ALA A 417 15.05 9.49 -3.82
C ALA A 417 16.41 9.56 -3.09
N LYS A 418 17.52 9.55 -3.84
CA LYS A 418 18.88 9.67 -3.25
C LYS A 418 19.19 11.04 -2.67
N SER A 419 18.58 12.12 -3.15
CA SER A 419 18.78 13.47 -2.60
C SER A 419 17.92 13.75 -1.37
N GLY A 420 16.80 13.06 -1.19
CA GLY A 420 15.91 13.19 -0.02
C GLY A 420 16.40 12.46 1.24
N GLN A 421 17.30 11.48 1.11
CA GLN A 421 17.85 10.74 2.26
C GLN A 421 19.03 11.44 2.95
N LYS A 422 19.50 12.61 2.45
CA LYS A 422 20.61 13.38 3.04
C LYS A 422 20.17 14.61 3.82
N ARG A 423 18.93 14.71 4.24
CA ARG A 423 18.46 15.78 5.14
C ARG A 423 17.71 15.19 6.32
#